data_b4ed3d320748576c6fb7d62d7a669ede
#
_entry.id   b4ed3d320748576c6fb7d62d7a669ede
#
_cell.length_a   1.000
_cell.length_b   1.000
_cell.length_c   1.000
_cell.angle_alpha   90.00
_cell.angle_beta   90.00
_cell.angle_gamma   90.00
#
_symmetry.space_group_name_H-M   'P 1'
#
loop_
_entity.id
_entity.type
_entity.pdbx_description
1 polymer ?
#
loop_
_entity_poly.entity_id
_entity_poly.type
_entity_poly.pdbx_seq_one_letter_code
_entity_poly.pdbx_strand_id
1 'polypeptide(L)'
;MTGLASPALSERKVLLAIREGYLDPRLLAAARNLCQRLGAGLDILLAFQGKQLPAEVADLVKTLRDEGVAYRISQFDQLRRRDVVQYANTHECIATVVIDSLEGWERIARSRSSNPWANLACPLVTAVPPKQVKERT
;
A
#
# COMPACT_ATOMS: atom_id res chain seq x y z
N MET A 1 18.75 -8.14 25.73
CA MET A 1 18.49 -7.84 25.22
C MET A 1 17.88 -8.03 24.62
N THR A 2 17.68 -7.82 24.54
CA THR A 2 17.28 -7.73 24.00
C THR A 2 16.62 -7.83 23.32
N GLY A 3 16.35 -7.85 23.55
CA GLY A 3 15.47 -7.94 23.00
C GLY A 3 15.36 -7.59 21.81
N LEU A 4 15.65 -7.45 21.68
CA LEU A 4 15.78 -7.09 20.63
C LEU A 4 15.46 -7.91 19.68
N ALA A 5 15.50 -8.73 19.68
CA ALA A 5 15.33 -9.56 18.81
C ALA A 5 14.17 -9.58 18.10
N SER A 6 13.19 -9.72 18.64
CA SER A 6 12.11 -9.79 17.95
C SER A 6 11.79 -8.66 17.18
N PRO A 7 12.50 -7.70 17.18
CA PRO A 7 12.16 -6.60 16.38
C PRO A 7 11.92 -6.94 14.97
N ALA A 8 12.57 -7.92 14.47
CA ALA A 8 12.38 -8.25 13.11
C ALA A 8 10.96 -8.52 12.79
N LEU A 9 10.28 -9.23 13.65
CA LEU A 9 8.91 -9.49 13.42
C LEU A 9 8.08 -8.29 13.68
N SER A 10 8.33 -7.61 14.77
CA SER A 10 7.46 -6.52 15.07
C SER A 10 7.68 -5.36 14.15
N GLU A 11 8.74 -5.36 13.40
CA GLU A 11 8.96 -4.28 12.48
C GLU A 11 8.50 -4.57 11.09
N ARG A 12 7.91 -5.72 10.86
CA ARG A 12 7.43 -6.01 9.55
C ARG A 12 6.31 -5.05 9.20
N LYS A 13 6.28 -4.59 7.99
CA LYS A 13 5.30 -3.63 7.55
C LYS A 13 4.63 -4.04 6.25
N VAL A 14 3.39 -3.64 6.11
CA VAL A 14 2.67 -3.76 4.86
C VAL A 14 2.67 -2.35 4.28
N LEU A 15 2.95 -2.21 3.01
CA LEU A 15 2.96 -0.92 2.35
C LEU A 15 1.67 -0.78 1.55
N LEU A 16 0.86 0.21 1.87
CA LEU A 16 -0.38 0.47 1.16
C LEU A 16 -0.18 1.70 0.31
N ALA A 17 -0.36 1.59 -0.98
CA ALA A 17 -0.20 2.71 -1.89
C ALA A 17 -1.54 3.11 -2.47
N ILE A 18 -1.94 4.35 -2.24
CA ILE A 18 -3.22 4.86 -2.69
C ILE A 18 -2.98 6.02 -3.63
N ARG A 19 -3.27 5.82 -4.90
CA ARG A 19 -3.10 6.89 -5.87
C ARG A 19 -4.34 7.75 -5.88
N GLU A 20 -4.17 8.96 -6.38
CA GLU A 20 -5.24 9.91 -6.36
C GLU A 20 -6.43 9.42 -7.12
N GLY A 21 -7.61 9.53 -6.55
CA GLY A 21 -8.82 9.08 -7.21
C GLY A 21 -9.12 7.60 -7.06
N TYR A 22 -8.26 6.86 -6.38
CA TYR A 22 -8.46 5.43 -6.27
C TYR A 22 -8.58 4.96 -4.82
N LEU A 23 -9.13 5.80 -3.99
CA LEU A 23 -9.35 5.42 -2.61
C LEU A 23 -10.60 4.55 -2.55
N ASP A 24 -10.43 3.32 -2.22
CA ASP A 24 -11.51 2.34 -2.26
C ASP A 24 -11.54 1.61 -0.92
N PRO A 25 -12.71 1.46 -0.31
CA PRO A 25 -12.78 0.76 0.98
C PRO A 25 -12.22 -0.65 0.93
N ARG A 26 -12.32 -1.33 -0.22
CA ARG A 26 -11.78 -2.68 -0.31
C ARG A 26 -10.26 -2.66 -0.22
N LEU A 27 -9.64 -1.60 -0.75
CA LEU A 27 -8.20 -1.47 -0.67
C LEU A 27 -7.77 -1.29 0.77
N LEU A 28 -8.49 -0.44 1.50
CA LEU A 28 -8.15 -0.21 2.89
C LEU A 28 -8.37 -1.45 3.73
N ALA A 29 -9.45 -2.16 3.48
CA ALA A 29 -9.74 -3.38 4.23
C ALA A 29 -8.71 -4.45 3.95
N ALA A 30 -8.28 -4.57 2.70
CA ALA A 30 -7.29 -5.58 2.35
C ALA A 30 -5.99 -5.32 3.09
N ALA A 31 -5.56 -4.07 3.16
CA ALA A 31 -4.33 -3.73 3.83
C ALA A 31 -4.43 -4.02 5.33
N ARG A 32 -5.57 -3.64 5.92
CA ARG A 32 -5.75 -3.86 7.34
C ARG A 32 -5.77 -5.35 7.67
N ASN A 33 -6.49 -6.12 6.87
CA ASN A 33 -6.57 -7.55 7.12
C ASN A 33 -5.21 -8.21 6.98
N LEU A 34 -4.41 -7.73 6.04
CA LEU A 34 -3.09 -8.30 5.84
C LEU A 34 -2.20 -7.96 7.04
N CYS A 35 -2.30 -6.75 7.56
CA CYS A 35 -1.54 -6.39 8.74
C CYS A 35 -1.88 -7.31 9.90
N GLN A 36 -3.16 -7.62 10.07
CA GLN A 36 -3.57 -8.49 11.14
C GLN A 36 -3.02 -9.90 10.96
N ARG A 37 -3.06 -10.39 9.73
CA ARG A 37 -2.56 -11.74 9.50
C ARG A 37 -1.06 -11.85 9.66
N LEU A 38 -0.33 -10.82 9.31
CA LEU A 38 1.12 -10.87 9.38
C LEU A 38 1.68 -10.32 10.68
N GLY A 39 0.84 -9.75 11.51
CA GLY A 39 1.34 -9.10 12.71
C GLY A 39 2.21 -7.92 12.36
N ALA A 40 1.83 -7.17 11.34
CA ALA A 40 2.68 -6.12 10.79
C ALA A 40 2.07 -4.75 11.00
N GLY A 41 2.92 -3.74 10.94
CA GLY A 41 2.44 -2.36 10.91
C GLY A 41 2.08 -1.97 9.50
N LEU A 42 1.62 -0.75 9.31
CA LEU A 42 1.17 -0.28 8.01
C LEU A 42 1.85 1.03 7.65
N ASP A 43 2.50 1.05 6.50
CA ASP A 43 3.02 2.29 5.94
C ASP A 43 2.09 2.64 4.79
N ILE A 44 1.59 3.86 4.76
CA ILE A 44 0.64 4.31 3.76
C ILE A 44 1.26 5.40 2.92
N LEU A 45 1.30 5.20 1.62
CA LEU A 45 1.71 6.24 0.68
C LEU A 45 0.41 6.73 0.08
N LEU A 46 0.09 7.99 0.30
CA LEU A 46 -1.20 8.51 -0.09
C LEU A 46 -1.05 9.72 -0.97
N ALA A 47 -1.61 9.66 -2.15
CA ALA A 47 -1.59 10.77 -3.06
C ALA A 47 -2.85 11.60 -2.87
N PHE A 48 -2.71 12.80 -2.39
CA PHE A 48 -3.84 13.70 -2.28
C PHE A 48 -3.32 15.12 -2.11
N GLN A 49 -4.15 16.04 -2.48
CA GLN A 49 -3.78 17.42 -2.39
C GLN A 49 -4.72 18.09 -1.45
N GLY A 50 -4.33 18.39 -0.32
CA GLY A 50 -5.20 18.99 0.65
C GLY A 50 -4.52 18.94 1.98
N LYS A 51 -5.11 19.56 2.97
CA LYS A 51 -4.51 19.58 4.26
C LYS A 51 -5.06 18.57 5.21
N GLN A 52 -6.20 18.03 4.89
CA GLN A 52 -6.79 17.06 5.79
C GLN A 52 -6.88 15.71 5.12
N LEU A 53 -6.67 14.68 5.86
CA LEU A 53 -6.78 13.34 5.33
C LEU A 53 -8.19 13.06 4.85
N PRO A 54 -8.34 12.30 3.78
CA PRO A 54 -9.67 11.83 3.40
C PRO A 54 -10.33 11.09 4.56
N ALA A 55 -11.63 11.20 4.66
CA ALA A 55 -12.35 10.59 5.78
C ALA A 55 -12.08 9.10 5.89
N GLU A 56 -12.03 8.42 4.75
CA GLU A 56 -11.82 6.98 4.78
C GLU A 56 -10.47 6.62 5.38
N VAL A 57 -9.45 7.41 5.06
CA VAL A 57 -8.13 7.14 5.61
C VAL A 57 -8.09 7.48 7.08
N ALA A 58 -8.77 8.55 7.47
CA ALA A 58 -8.84 8.91 8.88
C ALA A 58 -9.51 7.80 9.68
N ASP A 59 -10.55 7.20 9.12
CA ASP A 59 -11.24 6.10 9.79
C ASP A 59 -10.32 4.89 9.90
N LEU A 60 -9.56 4.62 8.86
CA LEU A 60 -8.62 3.50 8.90
C LEU A 60 -7.59 3.72 10.01
N VAL A 61 -7.06 4.93 10.10
CA VAL A 61 -6.06 5.23 11.12
C VAL A 61 -6.64 5.03 12.52
N LYS A 62 -7.90 5.43 12.70
CA LYS A 62 -8.50 5.27 13.99
C LYS A 62 -8.63 3.79 14.33
N THR A 63 -9.04 2.98 13.35
CA THR A 63 -9.15 1.55 13.56
C THR A 63 -7.80 0.92 13.87
N LEU A 64 -6.76 1.32 13.15
CA LEU A 64 -5.43 0.78 13.39
C LEU A 64 -4.96 1.13 14.79
N ARG A 65 -5.24 2.36 15.20
CA ARG A 65 -4.83 2.79 16.51
C ARG A 65 -5.56 1.99 17.59
N ASP A 66 -6.86 1.76 17.40
CA ASP A 66 -7.63 0.99 18.35
C ASP A 66 -7.16 -0.46 18.43
N GLU A 67 -6.61 -0.97 17.35
CA GLU A 67 -6.14 -2.33 17.31
C GLU A 67 -4.66 -2.45 17.68
N GLY A 68 -4.03 -1.35 18.01
CA GLY A 68 -2.63 -1.42 18.40
C GLY A 68 -1.67 -1.62 17.22
N VAL A 69 -2.09 -1.29 16.03
CA VAL A 69 -1.25 -1.47 14.85
C VAL A 69 -0.51 -0.16 14.57
N ALA A 70 0.79 -0.24 14.46
CA ALA A 70 1.59 0.95 14.17
C ALA A 70 1.36 1.36 12.73
N TYR A 71 1.36 2.64 12.45
CA TYR A 71 1.18 3.10 11.09
C TYR A 71 1.98 4.37 10.83
N ARG A 72 2.18 4.65 9.56
CA ARG A 72 2.87 5.87 9.14
C ARG A 72 2.23 6.29 7.82
N ILE A 73 2.01 7.57 7.64
CA ILE A 73 1.43 8.08 6.40
C ILE A 73 2.40 9.05 5.76
N SER A 74 2.64 8.85 4.49
CA SER A 74 3.47 9.76 3.70
C SER A 74 2.58 10.32 2.59
N GLN A 75 2.53 11.62 2.48
CA GLN A 75 1.69 12.27 1.50
C GLN A 75 2.47 12.60 0.24
N PHE A 76 1.87 12.37 -0.90
CA PHE A 76 2.47 12.69 -2.17
C PHE A 76 1.49 13.51 -2.97
N ASP A 77 2.00 14.45 -3.76
CA ASP A 77 1.14 15.18 -4.66
C ASP A 77 0.70 14.25 -5.77
N GLN A 78 1.59 13.36 -6.17
CA GLN A 78 1.31 12.45 -7.22
C GLN A 78 2.07 11.19 -6.89
N LEU A 79 1.44 10.08 -6.87
CA LEU A 79 2.09 8.82 -6.53
C LEU A 79 2.26 7.98 -7.77
N ARG A 80 3.48 7.64 -8.09
CA ARG A 80 3.78 6.86 -9.26
C ARG A 80 4.27 5.50 -8.89
N ARG A 81 4.20 4.59 -9.83
CA ARG A 81 4.68 3.25 -9.60
C ARG A 81 6.10 3.23 -9.07
N ARG A 82 6.97 4.06 -9.64
CA ARG A 82 8.35 4.04 -9.19
C ARG A 82 8.50 4.51 -7.76
N ASP A 83 7.63 5.39 -7.30
CA ASP A 83 7.70 5.84 -5.92
C ASP A 83 7.40 4.67 -4.99
N VAL A 84 6.45 3.84 -5.36
CA VAL A 84 6.08 2.69 -4.56
C VAL A 84 7.22 1.67 -4.55
N VAL A 85 7.75 1.38 -5.73
CA VAL A 85 8.83 0.40 -5.83
C VAL A 85 10.05 0.88 -5.05
N GLN A 86 10.38 2.16 -5.19
CA GLN A 86 11.54 2.68 -4.50
C GLN A 86 11.35 2.63 -2.98
N TYR A 87 10.17 2.99 -2.52
CA TYR A 87 9.92 2.95 -1.08
C TYR A 87 10.07 1.52 -0.58
N ALA A 88 9.43 0.58 -1.26
CA ALA A 88 9.47 -0.80 -0.82
C ALA A 88 10.89 -1.36 -0.84
N ASN A 89 11.64 -1.01 -1.85
CA ASN A 89 12.99 -1.57 -1.97
C ASN A 89 14.00 -0.93 -1.04
N THR A 90 13.70 0.27 -0.54
CA THR A 90 14.65 0.92 0.36
C THR A 90 14.28 0.74 1.83
N HIS A 91 13.12 0.13 2.10
CA HIS A 91 12.72 -0.12 3.49
C HIS A 91 12.65 -1.62 3.68
N GLU A 92 13.65 -2.17 4.27
CA GLU A 92 13.77 -3.63 4.35
C GLU A 92 12.64 -4.31 5.09
N CYS A 93 11.95 -3.60 5.91
CA CYS A 93 10.88 -4.24 6.66
C CYS A 93 9.58 -4.38 5.90
N ILE A 94 9.51 -3.89 4.67
CA ILE A 94 8.28 -4.01 3.90
C ILE A 94 8.14 -5.46 3.42
N ALA A 95 7.11 -6.12 3.91
CA ALA A 95 6.88 -7.51 3.58
C ALA A 95 6.00 -7.68 2.35
N THR A 96 5.12 -6.74 2.09
CA THR A 96 4.16 -6.86 1.01
C THR A 96 3.67 -5.48 0.64
N VAL A 97 3.37 -5.28 -0.63
CA VAL A 97 2.80 -4.03 -1.10
C VAL A 97 1.37 -4.30 -1.55
N VAL A 98 0.44 -3.45 -1.13
CA VAL A 98 -0.97 -3.58 -1.51
C VAL A 98 -1.34 -2.36 -2.34
N ILE A 99 -1.92 -2.59 -3.50
CA ILE A 99 -2.38 -1.52 -4.38
C ILE A 99 -3.78 -1.85 -4.86
N ASP A 100 -4.43 -0.89 -5.49
CA ASP A 100 -5.79 -1.12 -5.97
C ASP A 100 -5.78 -2.10 -7.13
N SER A 101 -5.03 -1.83 -8.16
CA SER A 101 -4.95 -2.73 -9.30
C SER A 101 -3.67 -2.39 -10.04
N LEU A 102 -3.33 -3.21 -11.00
CA LEU A 102 -2.09 -2.98 -11.76
C LEU A 102 -2.26 -1.96 -12.84
N GLU A 103 -3.48 -1.70 -13.26
CA GLU A 103 -3.71 -0.83 -14.36
C GLU A 103 -3.64 0.64 -14.05
N GLY A 104 -3.20 1.41 -15.00
CA GLY A 104 -3.29 2.86 -14.88
C GLY A 104 -2.28 3.54 -14.01
N TRP A 105 -1.30 2.83 -13.55
CA TRP A 105 -0.34 3.44 -12.66
C TRP A 105 0.55 4.42 -13.40
N GLU A 106 0.71 4.44 -14.59
CA GLU A 106 1.34 5.45 -15.31
C GLU A 106 1.52 4.89 -16.66
N ARG A 107 1.57 5.67 -17.64
CA ARG A 107 1.60 5.24 -18.89
C ARG A 107 2.94 5.01 -19.30
N ILE A 108 3.43 3.98 -19.49
CA ILE A 108 4.71 3.67 -19.91
C ILE A 108 4.70 3.21 -21.27
N ALA A 109 4.43 3.98 -22.09
CA ALA A 109 4.16 3.59 -23.36
C ALA A 109 5.17 2.81 -24.04
N ARG A 110 6.34 3.02 -23.92
CA ARG A 110 7.22 2.33 -24.65
C ARG A 110 7.85 1.21 -24.09
N SER A 111 7.59 0.94 -22.96
CA SER A 111 8.26 -0.13 -22.31
C SER A 111 7.80 -1.37 -22.74
N ARG A 112 8.28 -1.97 -23.69
CA ARG A 112 7.77 -3.09 -24.12
C ARG A 112 8.05 -4.21 -23.38
N SER A 113 9.01 -4.43 -22.91
CA SER A 113 9.24 -5.70 -22.39
C SER A 113 9.10 -5.86 -20.98
N SER A 114 9.13 -4.88 -20.20
CA SER A 114 9.22 -5.17 -18.83
C SER A 114 7.98 -4.99 -18.09
N ASN A 115 7.79 -5.80 -17.14
CA ASN A 115 6.74 -5.64 -16.18
C ASN A 115 7.16 -4.49 -15.30
N PRO A 116 6.43 -3.41 -15.23
CA PRO A 116 6.83 -2.26 -14.43
C PRO A 116 7.04 -2.57 -12.97
N TRP A 117 6.39 -3.61 -12.48
CA TRP A 117 6.54 -3.97 -11.08
C TRP A 117 7.61 -5.02 -10.85
N ALA A 118 8.31 -5.40 -11.88
CA ALA A 118 9.28 -6.48 -11.76
C ALA A 118 10.43 -6.17 -10.83
N ASN A 119 10.72 -4.90 -10.62
CA ASN A 119 11.83 -4.55 -9.75
C ASN A 119 11.44 -4.54 -8.28
N LEU A 120 10.21 -4.81 -7.98
CA LEU A 120 9.75 -4.79 -6.61
C LEU A 120 10.33 -5.99 -5.88
N ALA A 121 10.89 -5.77 -4.72
CA ALA A 121 11.58 -6.83 -4.00
C ALA A 121 10.66 -7.72 -3.16
N CYS A 122 9.41 -7.36 -3.02
CA CYS A 122 8.49 -8.14 -2.19
C CYS A 122 7.20 -8.41 -2.95
N PRO A 123 6.33 -9.27 -2.44
CA PRO A 123 5.08 -9.58 -3.13
C PRO A 123 4.18 -8.37 -3.30
N LEU A 124 3.41 -8.36 -4.36
CA LEU A 124 2.48 -7.31 -4.65
C LEU A 124 1.07 -7.89 -4.67
N VAL A 125 0.18 -7.29 -3.92
CA VAL A 125 -1.19 -7.75 -3.81
C VAL A 125 -2.11 -6.68 -4.36
N THR A 126 -3.06 -7.07 -5.21
CA THR A 126 -4.04 -6.13 -5.72
C THR A 126 -5.33 -6.37 -4.97
N ALA A 127 -5.92 -5.32 -4.46
CA ALA A 127 -7.06 -5.44 -3.59
C ALA A 127 -8.39 -5.35 -4.31
N VAL A 128 -8.42 -4.72 -5.47
CA VAL A 128 -9.66 -4.52 -6.19
C VAL A 128 -9.57 -5.29 -7.49
N PRO A 129 -10.50 -6.17 -7.78
CA PRO A 129 -10.43 -6.94 -9.01
C PRO A 129 -10.49 -6.04 -10.22
N PRO A 130 -9.96 -6.48 -11.30
CA PRO A 130 -10.03 -5.70 -12.51
C PRO A 130 -11.48 -5.49 -12.87
N LYS A 131 -11.79 -4.39 -13.44
CA LYS A 131 -13.09 -4.13 -13.77
C LYS A 131 -13.49 -4.85 -14.86
N GLN A 132 -14.02 -5.60 -15.02
CA GLN A 132 -14.37 -6.36 -16.07
C GLN A 132 -15.65 -6.68 -16.07
N VAL A 133 -16.00 -6.72 -15.90
CA VAL A 133 -16.97 -7.05 -15.64
C VAL A 133 -17.98 -6.75 -16.01
N LYS A 134 -17.86 -6.55 -16.38
CA LYS A 134 -18.48 -6.17 -16.66
C LYS A 134 -19.39 -6.52 -16.80
N GLU A 135 -19.46 -6.63 -16.54
CA GLU A 135 -20.05 -6.87 -16.52
C GLU A 135 -20.96 -7.04 -16.94
N ARG A 136 -21.16 -7.22 -17.31
CA ARG A 136 -21.84 -7.32 -17.68
C ARG A 136 -22.60 -7.21 -17.73
N THR A 137 -22.68 -7.05 -17.69
CA THR A 137 -23.26 -6.80 -17.76
C THR A 137 -23.65 -6.75 -17.92
#